data_8a5e055550bb85f601b78e3c1ed22c68
#
_entry.id   8a5e055550bb85f601b78e3c1ed22c68
#
_cell.length_a   1.000
_cell.length_b   1.000
_cell.length_c   1.000
_cell.angle_alpha   90.00
_cell.angle_beta   90.00
_cell.angle_gamma   90.00
#
_symmetry.space_group_name_H-M   'P 1'
#
loop_
_entity.id
_entity.type
_entity.pdbx_description
1 polymer ?
#
loop_
_entity_poly.entity_id
_entity_poly.type
_entity_poly.pdbx_seq_one_letter_code
_entity_poly.pdbx_strand_id
1 'polypeptide(L)'
;MIGCEIDPPSNESALAQLDPLKEIFDEVDGDHIIQLMRDLSGVDPVDLGGTQVRIDERFSSDGRKRFRLYFTQTMENLGLEVNQFHYQAVGHPRPGDNVEAILRGPSADSFIVIVHYDSIGPRGRETMNPGADDDMTGMSILFETARLFVKHRDRLTYTVRFVATDEEELGGLAGARNYAAYIKAKSLSEGFALVAAVDDEQSGWNCSVDKRCGDNTFPAFDIFSCGSGAGHTFNFPALGDQFASVVAAFSPLNVTRGCLGQNSDHFAMWEIGVPAVVYSEHNPFANPHFDRSGGDTFERIDTSYLISIARPAIAFQAALAGLQPRSPTDPAAR
;
A
#
# COMPACT_ATOMS: atom_id res chain seq x y z
N MET A 1 -41.16 13.43 5.45
CA MET A 1 -39.85 12.92 5.91
C MET A 1 -40.10 11.51 6.45
N ILE A 2 -39.84 10.51 5.65
CA ILE A 2 -39.88 9.11 6.04
C ILE A 2 -38.44 8.71 6.27
N GLY A 3 -38.05 8.61 7.55
CA GLY A 3 -36.73 8.10 7.91
C GLY A 3 -36.70 6.60 7.60
N CYS A 4 -35.87 6.18 6.67
CA CYS A 4 -35.43 4.80 6.57
C CYS A 4 -34.42 4.56 7.71
N GLU A 5 -34.86 4.02 8.81
CA GLU A 5 -33.97 3.35 9.77
C GLU A 5 -33.47 2.09 9.06
N ILE A 6 -32.17 2.08 8.76
CA ILE A 6 -31.49 0.85 8.33
C ILE A 6 -31.15 0.11 9.63
N ASP A 7 -31.81 -0.99 9.89
CA ASP A 7 -31.45 -1.86 10.99
C ASP A 7 -29.99 -2.29 10.88
N PRO A 8 -29.24 -2.30 11.98
CA PRO A 8 -27.87 -2.81 11.95
C PRO A 8 -27.90 -4.28 11.51
N PRO A 9 -26.92 -4.70 10.68
CA PRO A 9 -26.86 -6.08 10.20
C PRO A 9 -26.84 -7.06 11.37
N SER A 10 -27.58 -8.17 11.24
CA SER A 10 -27.58 -9.23 12.24
C SER A 10 -26.15 -9.80 12.43
N ASN A 11 -25.83 -10.29 13.64
CA ASN A 11 -24.51 -10.89 13.92
C ASN A 11 -24.13 -11.99 12.89
N GLU A 12 -25.09 -12.76 12.37
CA GLU A 12 -24.84 -13.77 11.34
C GLU A 12 -24.45 -13.15 9.99
N SER A 13 -25.02 -12.01 9.61
CA SER A 13 -24.64 -11.31 8.37
C SER A 13 -23.26 -10.63 8.48
N ALA A 14 -22.88 -10.17 9.66
CA ALA A 14 -21.56 -9.62 9.93
C ALA A 14 -20.48 -10.71 9.90
N LEU A 15 -20.74 -11.88 10.49
CA LEU A 15 -19.83 -13.03 10.46
C LEU A 15 -19.65 -13.58 9.04
N ALA A 16 -20.73 -13.70 8.26
CA ALA A 16 -20.67 -14.15 6.87
C ALA A 16 -19.83 -13.23 5.95
N GLN A 17 -19.67 -11.96 6.30
CA GLN A 17 -18.79 -11.02 5.60
C GLN A 17 -17.31 -11.17 5.99
N LEU A 18 -17.02 -11.74 7.16
CA LEU A 18 -15.65 -11.93 7.63
C LEU A 18 -14.97 -13.18 7.06
N ASP A 19 -15.74 -14.25 6.74
CA ASP A 19 -15.18 -15.50 6.24
C ASP A 19 -14.31 -15.34 4.97
N PRO A 20 -14.74 -14.59 3.92
CA PRO A 20 -13.91 -14.36 2.76
C PRO A 20 -12.62 -13.59 3.07
N LEU A 21 -12.68 -12.66 4.03
CA LEU A 21 -11.52 -11.87 4.43
C LEU A 21 -10.54 -12.71 5.26
N LYS A 22 -11.07 -13.63 6.08
CA LYS A 22 -10.24 -14.57 6.84
C LYS A 22 -9.45 -15.51 5.92
N GLU A 23 -10.06 -15.93 4.83
CA GLU A 23 -9.39 -16.72 3.80
C GLU A 23 -8.19 -15.97 3.21
N ILE A 24 -8.39 -14.72 2.80
CA ILE A 24 -7.28 -13.88 2.30
C ILE A 24 -6.20 -13.71 3.36
N PHE A 25 -6.58 -13.39 4.60
CA PHE A 25 -5.66 -13.23 5.72
C PHE A 25 -4.77 -14.47 5.92
N ASP A 26 -5.37 -15.68 5.85
CA ASP A 26 -4.66 -16.94 6.04
C ASP A 26 -3.75 -17.31 4.84
N GLU A 27 -4.10 -16.85 3.64
CA GLU A 27 -3.37 -17.12 2.40
C GLU A 27 -2.18 -16.19 2.15
N VAL A 28 -2.01 -15.15 2.96
CA VAL A 28 -0.82 -14.27 2.85
C VAL A 28 0.44 -15.09 3.07
N ASP A 29 1.31 -15.09 2.06
CA ASP A 29 2.57 -15.80 2.06
C ASP A 29 3.70 -14.93 2.61
N GLY A 30 4.04 -15.15 3.88
CA GLY A 30 5.09 -14.39 4.55
C GLY A 30 6.48 -14.62 3.94
N ASP A 31 6.77 -15.83 3.45
CA ASP A 31 8.06 -16.12 2.81
C ASP A 31 8.18 -15.38 1.47
N HIS A 32 7.09 -15.25 0.74
CA HIS A 32 7.05 -14.44 -0.49
C HIS A 32 7.29 -12.95 -0.19
N ILE A 33 6.64 -12.39 0.84
CA ILE A 33 6.88 -11.00 1.28
C ILE A 33 8.36 -10.79 1.64
N ILE A 34 8.97 -11.72 2.41
CA ILE A 34 10.39 -11.63 2.76
C ILE A 34 11.27 -11.68 1.51
N GLN A 35 10.96 -12.54 0.54
CA GLN A 35 11.72 -12.62 -0.69
C GLN A 35 11.60 -11.32 -1.50
N LEU A 36 10.40 -10.75 -1.64
CA LEU A 36 10.20 -9.44 -2.27
C LEU A 36 11.03 -8.34 -1.59
N MET A 37 11.05 -8.32 -0.26
CA MET A 37 11.88 -7.40 0.51
C MET A 37 13.37 -7.54 0.18
N ARG A 38 13.88 -8.77 0.06
CA ARG A 38 15.29 -9.06 -0.29
C ARG A 38 15.62 -8.60 -1.71
N ASP A 39 14.70 -8.83 -2.64
CA ASP A 39 14.83 -8.43 -4.04
C ASP A 39 14.86 -6.89 -4.17
N LEU A 40 13.94 -6.22 -3.51
CA LEU A 40 13.70 -4.78 -3.64
C LEU A 40 14.66 -3.92 -2.81
N SER A 41 15.31 -4.51 -1.80
CA SER A 41 16.34 -3.83 -0.97
C SER A 41 17.76 -4.19 -1.39
N GLY A 42 17.95 -4.81 -2.56
CA GLY A 42 19.25 -5.14 -3.13
C GLY A 42 20.02 -6.24 -2.41
N VAL A 43 19.38 -7.02 -1.51
CA VAL A 43 20.00 -8.16 -0.84
C VAL A 43 20.26 -9.28 -1.84
N ASP A 44 19.26 -9.62 -2.64
CA ASP A 44 19.37 -10.61 -3.69
C ASP A 44 19.40 -9.97 -5.08
N PRO A 45 20.09 -10.57 -6.06
CA PRO A 45 20.02 -10.11 -7.43
C PRO A 45 18.71 -10.58 -8.06
N VAL A 46 18.11 -9.73 -8.90
CA VAL A 46 16.90 -10.02 -9.68
C VAL A 46 17.22 -10.14 -11.16
N ASP A 47 16.47 -10.95 -11.89
CA ASP A 47 16.58 -11.04 -13.34
C ASP A 47 15.71 -9.98 -14.03
N LEU A 48 16.32 -9.07 -14.74
CA LEU A 48 15.63 -8.10 -15.58
C LEU A 48 15.94 -8.36 -17.06
N GLY A 49 15.05 -9.13 -17.69
CA GLY A 49 15.17 -9.45 -19.10
C GLY A 49 16.44 -10.25 -19.46
N GLY A 50 16.84 -11.20 -18.62
CA GLY A 50 18.03 -12.04 -18.79
C GLY A 50 19.33 -11.45 -18.20
N THR A 51 19.22 -10.33 -17.48
CA THR A 51 20.37 -9.69 -16.82
C THR A 51 20.16 -9.69 -15.30
N GLN A 52 21.13 -10.25 -14.55
CA GLN A 52 21.14 -10.20 -13.10
C GLN A 52 21.59 -8.82 -12.63
N VAL A 53 20.72 -8.14 -11.87
CA VAL A 53 20.98 -6.81 -11.30
C VAL A 53 20.56 -6.77 -9.84
N ARG A 54 21.03 -5.77 -9.07
CA ARG A 54 20.52 -5.45 -7.73
C ARG A 54 19.76 -4.14 -7.78
N ILE A 55 18.66 -4.08 -7.03
CA ILE A 55 17.88 -2.86 -6.79
C ILE A 55 18.27 -2.37 -5.40
N ASP A 56 19.48 -1.85 -5.28
CA ASP A 56 20.12 -1.47 -4.03
C ASP A 56 19.87 -0.01 -3.61
N GLU A 57 19.19 0.74 -4.45
CA GLU A 57 18.71 2.09 -4.19
C GLU A 57 17.68 2.50 -5.26
N ARG A 58 16.87 3.52 -4.98
CA ARG A 58 15.86 4.04 -5.91
C ARG A 58 15.84 5.57 -5.96
N PHE A 59 16.94 6.18 -5.54
CA PHE A 59 17.17 7.62 -5.66
C PHE A 59 17.69 8.01 -7.05
N SER A 60 18.63 7.25 -7.61
CA SER A 60 19.19 7.53 -8.94
C SER A 60 18.22 7.19 -10.07
N SER A 61 18.41 7.79 -11.23
CA SER A 61 17.64 7.44 -12.43
C SER A 61 17.77 5.96 -12.80
N ASP A 62 18.96 5.37 -12.59
CA ASP A 62 19.21 3.96 -12.88
C ASP A 62 18.52 3.03 -11.87
N GLY A 63 18.60 3.34 -10.58
CA GLY A 63 17.90 2.58 -9.53
C GLY A 63 16.39 2.61 -9.73
N ARG A 64 15.81 3.79 -9.96
CA ARG A 64 14.39 3.95 -10.27
C ARG A 64 13.98 3.19 -11.54
N LYS A 65 14.81 3.21 -12.58
CA LYS A 65 14.57 2.44 -13.80
C LYS A 65 14.58 0.93 -13.55
N ARG A 66 15.53 0.41 -12.76
CA ARG A 66 15.58 -1.02 -12.39
C ARG A 66 14.30 -1.42 -11.65
N PHE A 67 13.85 -0.62 -10.70
CA PHE A 67 12.60 -0.87 -10.00
C PHE A 67 11.41 -0.93 -10.97
N ARG A 68 11.24 0.05 -11.85
CA ARG A 68 10.12 0.06 -12.79
C ARG A 68 10.13 -1.14 -13.75
N LEU A 69 11.31 -1.58 -14.17
CA LEU A 69 11.44 -2.82 -14.96
C LEU A 69 11.02 -4.06 -14.16
N TYR A 70 11.44 -4.14 -12.89
CA TYR A 70 11.03 -5.21 -11.98
C TYR A 70 9.51 -5.22 -11.77
N PHE A 71 8.93 -4.07 -11.44
CA PHE A 71 7.50 -3.90 -11.27
C PHE A 71 6.74 -4.36 -12.53
N THR A 72 7.12 -3.83 -13.68
CA THR A 72 6.48 -4.18 -14.96
C THR A 72 6.55 -5.67 -15.22
N GLN A 73 7.74 -6.26 -15.15
CA GLN A 73 7.93 -7.70 -15.39
C GLN A 73 7.12 -8.57 -14.41
N THR A 74 7.13 -8.22 -13.13
CA THR A 74 6.42 -8.97 -12.09
C THR A 74 4.90 -8.90 -12.29
N MET A 75 4.37 -7.70 -12.55
CA MET A 75 2.93 -7.52 -12.75
C MET A 75 2.43 -8.10 -14.07
N GLU A 76 3.21 -8.00 -15.14
CA GLU A 76 2.90 -8.66 -16.42
C GLU A 76 2.92 -10.20 -16.30
N ASN A 77 3.85 -10.76 -15.52
CA ASN A 77 3.89 -12.20 -15.23
C ASN A 77 2.66 -12.68 -14.45
N LEU A 78 2.02 -11.82 -13.66
CA LEU A 78 0.72 -12.08 -13.03
C LEU A 78 -0.46 -11.91 -14.01
N GLY A 79 -0.22 -11.50 -15.25
CA GLY A 79 -1.24 -11.27 -16.26
C GLY A 79 -2.00 -9.97 -16.12
N LEU A 80 -1.39 -8.96 -15.48
CA LEU A 80 -1.94 -7.62 -15.32
C LEU A 80 -1.56 -6.72 -16.50
N GLU A 81 -2.41 -5.76 -16.82
CA GLU A 81 -2.10 -4.67 -17.74
C GLU A 81 -1.21 -3.65 -17.02
N VAL A 82 -0.07 -3.29 -17.59
CA VAL A 82 0.86 -2.33 -16.97
C VAL A 82 0.98 -1.07 -17.82
N ASN A 83 0.87 0.08 -17.18
CA ASN A 83 1.02 1.40 -17.78
C ASN A 83 2.13 2.18 -17.07
N GLN A 84 2.89 2.97 -17.82
CA GLN A 84 3.90 3.86 -17.29
C GLN A 84 3.56 5.32 -17.66
N PHE A 85 3.71 6.22 -16.70
CA PHE A 85 3.39 7.63 -16.84
C PHE A 85 4.60 8.49 -16.57
N HIS A 86 5.10 9.12 -17.61
CA HIS A 86 6.18 10.12 -17.49
C HIS A 86 5.59 11.49 -17.17
N TYR A 87 6.18 12.21 -16.20
CA TYR A 87 5.76 13.55 -15.84
C TYR A 87 6.94 14.46 -15.48
N GLN A 88 6.71 15.77 -15.57
CA GLN A 88 7.61 16.79 -15.05
C GLN A 88 6.80 17.72 -14.14
N ALA A 89 7.02 17.60 -12.84
CA ALA A 89 6.38 18.46 -11.87
C ALA A 89 7.05 19.84 -11.80
N VAL A 90 6.23 20.89 -11.64
CA VAL A 90 6.73 22.26 -11.52
C VAL A 90 7.52 22.40 -10.22
N GLY A 91 8.75 22.88 -10.32
CA GLY A 91 9.64 23.08 -9.17
C GLY A 91 10.42 21.83 -8.74
N HIS A 92 10.19 20.70 -9.37
CA HIS A 92 10.98 19.49 -9.12
C HIS A 92 12.25 19.48 -9.96
N PRO A 93 13.39 19.02 -9.39
CA PRO A 93 14.68 19.10 -10.07
C PRO A 93 14.84 18.08 -11.20
N ARG A 94 14.00 17.06 -11.26
CA ARG A 94 14.07 15.97 -12.24
C ARG A 94 12.68 15.50 -12.66
N PRO A 95 12.54 14.84 -13.82
CA PRO A 95 11.30 14.16 -14.20
C PRO A 95 11.08 12.90 -13.37
N GLY A 96 9.83 12.53 -13.18
CA GLY A 96 9.40 11.30 -12.53
C GLY A 96 8.63 10.38 -13.46
N ASP A 97 8.51 9.13 -13.07
CA ASP A 97 7.76 8.10 -13.78
C ASP A 97 6.93 7.25 -12.81
N ASN A 98 5.63 7.37 -12.84
CA ASN A 98 4.75 6.43 -12.12
C ASN A 98 4.51 5.17 -12.96
N VAL A 99 4.26 4.05 -12.31
CA VAL A 99 3.81 2.81 -12.94
C VAL A 99 2.52 2.32 -12.29
N GLU A 100 1.61 1.80 -13.10
CA GLU A 100 0.32 1.28 -12.67
C GLU A 100 0.13 -0.12 -13.25
N ALA A 101 -0.31 -1.08 -12.42
CA ALA A 101 -0.80 -2.36 -12.88
C ALA A 101 -2.30 -2.46 -12.62
N ILE A 102 -3.06 -2.99 -13.56
CA ILE A 102 -4.51 -3.02 -13.51
C ILE A 102 -5.02 -4.46 -13.52
N LEU A 103 -5.75 -4.83 -12.46
CA LEU A 103 -6.57 -6.02 -12.39
C LEU A 103 -8.02 -5.62 -12.69
N ARG A 104 -8.49 -5.91 -13.89
CA ARG A 104 -9.86 -5.57 -14.27
C ARG A 104 -10.87 -6.49 -13.58
N GLY A 105 -11.80 -5.86 -12.86
CA GLY A 105 -12.99 -6.49 -12.29
C GLY A 105 -14.22 -6.37 -13.19
N PRO A 106 -15.36 -6.96 -12.79
CA PRO A 106 -16.65 -6.80 -13.46
C PRO A 106 -17.12 -5.34 -13.52
N SER A 107 -16.83 -4.54 -12.48
CA SER A 107 -17.08 -3.09 -12.48
C SER A 107 -15.83 -2.34 -12.92
N ALA A 108 -16.05 -1.28 -13.73
CA ALA A 108 -15.02 -0.30 -14.04
C ALA A 108 -14.68 0.61 -12.85
N ASP A 109 -15.58 0.72 -11.86
CA ASP A 109 -15.30 1.44 -10.61
C ASP A 109 -14.03 0.87 -9.99
N SER A 110 -13.16 1.76 -9.51
CA SER A 110 -11.78 1.38 -9.21
C SER A 110 -11.44 1.59 -7.74
N PHE A 111 -10.82 0.58 -7.15
CA PHE A 111 -10.08 0.63 -5.90
C PHE A 111 -8.58 0.80 -6.19
N ILE A 112 -7.88 1.60 -5.41
CA ILE A 112 -6.46 1.95 -5.62
C ILE A 112 -5.63 1.50 -4.42
N VAL A 113 -4.54 0.77 -4.68
CA VAL A 113 -3.44 0.56 -3.75
C VAL A 113 -2.29 1.41 -4.27
N ILE A 114 -1.79 2.33 -3.46
CA ILE A 114 -0.77 3.30 -3.84
C ILE A 114 0.41 3.23 -2.87
N VAL A 115 1.63 3.24 -3.39
CA VAL A 115 2.88 3.13 -2.63
C VAL A 115 3.95 3.88 -3.39
N HIS A 116 4.82 4.63 -2.72
CA HIS A 116 5.95 5.22 -3.41
C HIS A 116 7.11 4.23 -3.55
N TYR A 117 7.88 4.37 -4.61
CA TYR A 117 8.99 3.47 -4.86
C TYR A 117 10.36 4.13 -4.81
N ASP A 118 10.42 5.46 -4.83
CA ASP A 118 11.70 6.14 -4.70
C ASP A 118 12.22 6.02 -3.25
N SER A 119 13.51 6.16 -3.10
CA SER A 119 14.16 6.19 -1.80
C SER A 119 14.94 7.48 -1.63
N ILE A 120 15.16 7.87 -0.39
CA ILE A 120 15.94 9.06 -0.10
C ILE A 120 17.38 8.92 -0.57
N GLY A 121 17.92 9.99 -1.11
CA GLY A 121 19.31 10.03 -1.56
C GLY A 121 20.32 10.19 -0.45
N PRO A 122 21.61 9.95 -0.75
CA PRO A 122 22.68 10.12 0.21
C PRO A 122 22.78 11.57 0.66
N ARG A 123 22.94 11.78 1.98
CA ARG A 123 23.15 13.08 2.59
C ARG A 123 24.56 13.18 3.17
N GLY A 124 25.38 14.02 2.57
CA GLY A 124 26.76 14.27 3.04
C GLY A 124 27.69 13.07 2.84
N ARG A 125 28.06 12.36 3.91
CA ARG A 125 28.96 11.19 3.86
C ARG A 125 28.22 9.85 3.86
N GLU A 126 26.90 9.90 3.85
CA GLU A 126 26.09 8.70 3.86
C GLU A 126 26.20 7.94 2.54
N THR A 127 26.12 6.63 2.64
CA THR A 127 26.00 5.73 1.48
C THR A 127 24.58 5.78 0.92
N MET A 128 24.39 5.20 -0.25
CA MET A 128 23.06 5.03 -0.84
C MET A 128 22.13 4.33 0.14
N ASN A 129 20.87 4.80 0.23
CA ASN A 129 19.86 4.25 1.09
C ASN A 129 18.99 3.26 0.31
N PRO A 130 18.96 1.96 0.69
CA PRO A 130 18.09 1.00 0.05
C PRO A 130 16.60 1.32 0.19
N GLY A 131 16.19 2.06 1.24
CA GLY A 131 14.78 2.32 1.52
C GLY A 131 14.02 1.02 1.77
N ALA A 132 14.57 0.15 2.64
CA ALA A 132 13.96 -1.15 2.89
C ALA A 132 12.65 -1.03 3.65
N ASP A 133 12.60 -0.15 4.64
CA ASP A 133 11.39 0.18 5.36
C ASP A 133 10.56 1.20 4.59
N ASP A 134 11.21 2.24 4.08
CA ASP A 134 10.62 3.37 3.40
C ASP A 134 10.99 3.40 1.90
N ASP A 135 10.18 2.84 0.94
CA ASP A 135 8.92 2.14 1.26
C ASP A 135 8.84 0.79 0.52
N MET A 136 9.86 -0.08 0.72
CA MET A 136 9.77 -1.42 0.15
C MET A 136 8.95 -2.38 1.01
N THR A 137 8.66 -2.03 2.27
CA THR A 137 7.70 -2.78 3.07
C THR A 137 6.29 -2.64 2.49
N GLY A 138 5.81 -1.43 2.25
CA GLY A 138 4.54 -1.19 1.56
C GLY A 138 4.52 -1.79 0.17
N MET A 139 5.61 -1.65 -0.58
CA MET A 139 5.70 -2.22 -1.92
C MET A 139 5.63 -3.75 -1.93
N SER A 140 6.22 -4.44 -0.94
CA SER A 140 6.12 -5.91 -0.83
C SER A 140 4.70 -6.36 -0.51
N ILE A 141 3.96 -5.59 0.30
CA ILE A 141 2.54 -5.81 0.58
C ILE A 141 1.71 -5.61 -0.69
N LEU A 142 1.98 -4.56 -1.48
CA LEU A 142 1.31 -4.32 -2.76
C LEU A 142 1.49 -5.49 -3.74
N PHE A 143 2.71 -6.03 -3.89
CA PHE A 143 2.96 -7.19 -4.77
C PHE A 143 2.24 -8.45 -4.29
N GLU A 144 2.24 -8.71 -2.97
CA GLU A 144 1.52 -9.86 -2.41
C GLU A 144 0.00 -9.70 -2.55
N THR A 145 -0.51 -8.47 -2.38
CA THR A 145 -1.92 -8.13 -2.66
C THR A 145 -2.27 -8.43 -4.11
N ALA A 146 -1.43 -8.01 -5.05
CA ALA A 146 -1.65 -8.27 -6.48
C ALA A 146 -1.71 -9.77 -6.77
N ARG A 147 -0.78 -10.57 -6.21
CA ARG A 147 -0.74 -12.02 -6.36
C ARG A 147 -2.04 -12.67 -5.86
N LEU A 148 -2.49 -12.32 -4.66
CA LEU A 148 -3.71 -12.84 -4.07
C LEU A 148 -4.96 -12.40 -4.83
N PHE A 149 -5.03 -11.15 -5.25
CA PHE A 149 -6.18 -10.64 -5.97
C PHE A 149 -6.30 -11.26 -7.36
N VAL A 150 -5.18 -11.54 -8.04
CA VAL A 150 -5.19 -12.30 -9.29
C VAL A 150 -5.71 -13.73 -9.07
N LYS A 151 -5.31 -14.39 -7.97
CA LYS A 151 -5.81 -15.73 -7.60
C LYS A 151 -7.32 -15.73 -7.35
N HIS A 152 -7.85 -14.65 -6.77
CA HIS A 152 -9.28 -14.52 -6.39
C HIS A 152 -10.06 -13.57 -7.30
N ARG A 153 -9.55 -13.28 -8.51
CA ARG A 153 -10.09 -12.26 -9.44
C ARG A 153 -11.58 -12.40 -9.74
N ASP A 154 -12.07 -13.63 -9.83
CA ASP A 154 -13.48 -13.92 -10.15
C ASP A 154 -14.44 -13.55 -9.01
N ARG A 155 -13.91 -13.24 -7.84
CA ARG A 155 -14.65 -12.85 -6.64
C ARG A 155 -14.57 -11.36 -6.34
N LEU A 156 -13.73 -10.61 -7.03
CA LEU A 156 -13.61 -9.17 -6.85
C LEU A 156 -14.69 -8.43 -7.65
N THR A 157 -15.26 -7.40 -7.07
CA THR A 157 -16.28 -6.57 -7.70
C THR A 157 -15.65 -5.46 -8.53
N TYR A 158 -14.67 -4.78 -7.98
CA TYR A 158 -14.10 -3.58 -8.57
C TYR A 158 -12.83 -3.88 -9.37
N THR A 159 -12.53 -3.01 -10.33
CA THR A 159 -11.20 -2.94 -10.93
C THR A 159 -10.20 -2.48 -9.86
N VAL A 160 -9.07 -3.17 -9.73
CA VAL A 160 -8.02 -2.80 -8.78
C VAL A 160 -6.84 -2.22 -9.52
N ARG A 161 -6.32 -1.11 -9.02
CA ARG A 161 -5.16 -0.40 -9.56
C ARG A 161 -4.04 -0.42 -8.54
N PHE A 162 -2.94 -1.07 -8.87
CA PHE A 162 -1.71 -1.13 -8.09
C PHE A 162 -0.76 -0.06 -8.63
N VAL A 163 -0.45 0.94 -7.84
CA VAL A 163 0.25 2.14 -8.29
C VAL A 163 1.54 2.31 -7.52
N ALA A 164 2.65 2.37 -8.24
CA ALA A 164 3.93 2.76 -7.67
C ALA A 164 4.27 4.19 -8.13
N THR A 165 4.38 5.10 -7.20
CA THR A 165 4.63 6.53 -7.43
C THR A 165 6.10 6.86 -7.27
N ASP A 166 6.56 7.89 -7.98
CA ASP A 166 7.93 8.41 -7.93
C ASP A 166 7.94 9.77 -7.22
N GLU A 167 9.08 10.13 -6.63
CA GLU A 167 9.35 11.45 -6.08
C GLU A 167 8.48 11.86 -4.87
N GLU A 168 8.14 10.90 -4.02
CA GLU A 168 7.59 11.17 -2.70
C GLU A 168 8.64 11.85 -1.81
N GLU A 169 9.83 11.26 -1.73
CA GLU A 169 10.98 11.61 -0.88
C GLU A 169 11.61 12.99 -1.16
N LEU A 170 11.35 13.54 -2.32
CA LEU A 170 11.78 14.91 -2.66
C LEU A 170 10.84 15.98 -2.10
N GLY A 171 9.75 15.57 -1.48
CA GLY A 171 8.69 16.42 -0.97
C GLY A 171 7.71 16.90 -2.05
N GLY A 172 6.53 17.27 -1.59
CA GLY A 172 5.47 17.77 -2.48
C GLY A 172 4.63 16.69 -3.16
N LEU A 173 4.91 15.39 -2.94
CA LEU A 173 4.13 14.27 -3.44
C LEU A 173 3.91 14.33 -4.97
N ALA A 174 5.01 14.59 -5.71
CA ALA A 174 4.88 14.91 -7.13
C ALA A 174 4.29 13.77 -7.95
N GLY A 175 4.73 12.53 -7.69
CA GLY A 175 4.19 11.34 -8.32
C GLY A 175 2.73 11.12 -8.03
N ALA A 176 2.37 11.10 -6.75
CA ALA A 176 1.00 10.88 -6.32
C ALA A 176 0.03 11.95 -6.88
N ARG A 177 0.42 13.23 -6.86
CA ARG A 177 -0.41 14.30 -7.42
C ARG A 177 -0.59 14.20 -8.93
N ASN A 178 0.47 13.83 -9.65
CA ASN A 178 0.35 13.59 -11.09
C ASN A 178 -0.55 12.39 -11.39
N TYR A 179 -0.41 11.30 -10.63
CA TYR A 179 -1.30 10.16 -10.76
C TYR A 179 -2.75 10.50 -10.39
N ALA A 180 -2.97 11.22 -9.28
CA ALA A 180 -4.29 11.66 -8.86
C ALA A 180 -4.99 12.52 -9.93
N ALA A 181 -4.27 13.46 -10.53
CA ALA A 181 -4.81 14.28 -11.63
C ALA A 181 -5.17 13.42 -12.85
N TYR A 182 -4.30 12.48 -13.24
CA TYR A 182 -4.54 11.56 -14.34
C TYR A 182 -5.76 10.70 -14.10
N ILE A 183 -5.84 10.01 -12.95
CA ILE A 183 -6.92 9.05 -12.70
C ILE A 183 -8.27 9.74 -12.52
N LYS A 184 -8.29 10.95 -11.95
CA LYS A 184 -9.50 11.77 -11.87
C LYS A 184 -10.00 12.15 -13.25
N ALA A 185 -9.13 12.64 -14.15
CA ALA A 185 -9.50 12.97 -15.51
C ALA A 185 -10.02 11.75 -16.27
N LYS A 186 -9.36 10.60 -16.11
CA LYS A 186 -9.74 9.32 -16.70
C LYS A 186 -11.12 8.86 -16.19
N SER A 187 -11.36 8.92 -14.87
CA SER A 187 -12.63 8.52 -14.27
C SER A 187 -13.81 9.35 -14.80
N LEU A 188 -13.60 10.65 -14.95
CA LEU A 188 -14.62 11.55 -15.51
C LEU A 188 -14.89 11.28 -16.99
N SER A 189 -13.85 11.01 -17.78
CA SER A 189 -13.98 10.79 -19.22
C SER A 189 -14.56 9.42 -19.56
N GLU A 190 -14.28 8.39 -18.77
CA GLU A 190 -14.72 7.00 -18.99
C GLU A 190 -15.95 6.63 -18.15
N GLY A 191 -16.36 7.48 -17.19
CA GLY A 191 -17.60 7.31 -16.43
C GLY A 191 -17.53 6.22 -15.36
N PHE A 192 -16.39 6.08 -14.64
CA PHE A 192 -16.28 5.18 -13.50
C PHE A 192 -15.96 5.94 -12.20
N ALA A 193 -16.32 5.36 -11.05
CA ALA A 193 -16.03 5.92 -9.74
C ALA A 193 -14.66 5.46 -9.22
N LEU A 194 -14.02 6.31 -8.42
CA LEU A 194 -12.87 5.95 -7.58
C LEU A 194 -13.43 5.68 -6.17
N VAL A 195 -13.52 4.40 -5.79
CA VAL A 195 -14.27 3.99 -4.58
C VAL A 195 -13.50 4.23 -3.30
N ALA A 196 -12.21 3.94 -3.31
CA ALA A 196 -11.30 4.20 -2.19
C ALA A 196 -9.84 4.08 -2.65
N ALA A 197 -8.91 4.55 -1.80
CA ALA A 197 -7.49 4.27 -1.91
C ALA A 197 -6.92 3.80 -0.57
N VAL A 198 -5.91 2.93 -0.62
CA VAL A 198 -5.07 2.56 0.51
C VAL A 198 -3.63 2.91 0.15
N ASP A 199 -2.97 3.59 1.06
CA ASP A 199 -1.56 3.95 1.02
C ASP A 199 -0.84 3.07 2.03
N ASP A 200 0.03 2.21 1.53
CA ASP A 200 0.80 1.27 2.34
C ASP A 200 2.15 1.93 2.60
N GLU A 201 2.45 2.22 3.85
CA GLU A 201 3.63 2.93 4.30
C GLU A 201 4.55 2.05 5.14
N GLN A 202 5.65 2.61 5.67
CA GLN A 202 6.65 1.89 6.46
C GLN A 202 6.00 0.91 7.45
N SER A 203 6.39 -0.34 7.39
CA SER A 203 5.78 -1.41 8.19
C SER A 203 6.80 -2.41 8.75
N GLY A 204 8.07 -2.03 8.82
CA GLY A 204 9.16 -2.94 9.13
C GLY A 204 9.80 -2.76 10.50
N TRP A 205 9.68 -1.59 11.15
CA TRP A 205 10.30 -1.37 12.44
C TRP A 205 9.31 -1.54 13.59
N ASN A 206 9.60 -2.49 14.46
CA ASN A 206 8.80 -2.75 15.64
C ASN A 206 9.33 -1.97 16.85
N CYS A 207 8.76 -0.81 17.10
CA CYS A 207 9.15 0.07 18.20
C CYS A 207 9.07 -0.58 19.59
N SER A 208 8.25 -1.62 19.76
CA SER A 208 8.12 -2.33 21.05
C SER A 208 9.38 -3.12 21.39
N VAL A 209 10.11 -3.62 20.40
CA VAL A 209 11.40 -4.31 20.60
C VAL A 209 12.46 -3.31 21.05
N ASP A 210 12.50 -2.14 20.43
CA ASP A 210 13.45 -1.06 20.75
C ASP A 210 13.06 -0.23 21.97
N LYS A 211 11.88 -0.49 22.57
CA LYS A 211 11.31 0.30 23.68
C LYS A 211 11.14 1.79 23.33
N ARG A 212 10.76 2.08 22.08
CA ARG A 212 10.55 3.44 21.57
C ARG A 212 9.09 3.76 21.27
N CYS A 213 8.18 2.88 21.63
CA CYS A 213 6.73 3.08 21.47
C CYS A 213 6.10 4.01 22.53
N GLY A 214 6.88 4.73 23.32
CA GLY A 214 6.35 5.46 24.47
C GLY A 214 5.81 4.50 25.52
N ASP A 215 4.56 4.71 25.93
CA ASP A 215 3.88 3.86 26.94
C ASP A 215 3.31 2.55 26.35
N ASN A 216 3.36 2.37 25.06
CA ASN A 216 2.85 1.16 24.41
C ASN A 216 3.91 0.07 24.42
N THR A 217 3.63 -1.04 25.13
CA THR A 217 4.52 -2.19 25.27
C THR A 217 4.16 -3.36 24.37
N PHE A 218 3.10 -3.22 23.57
CA PHE A 218 2.61 -4.27 22.68
C PHE A 218 2.83 -3.87 21.22
N PRO A 219 3.06 -4.82 20.31
CA PRO A 219 3.11 -4.54 18.89
C PRO A 219 1.83 -3.86 18.43
N ALA A 220 1.97 -2.72 17.80
CA ALA A 220 0.88 -1.91 17.29
C ALA A 220 1.26 -1.35 15.93
N PHE A 221 0.27 -0.91 15.16
CA PHE A 221 0.49 -0.07 13.98
C PHE A 221 -0.53 1.07 13.94
N ASP A 222 -0.25 2.06 13.13
CA ASP A 222 -1.04 3.28 13.06
C ASP A 222 -1.90 3.30 11.80
N ILE A 223 -3.16 3.73 11.95
CA ILE A 223 -4.11 3.94 10.86
C ILE A 223 -4.52 5.41 10.86
N PHE A 224 -4.32 6.08 9.72
CA PHE A 224 -4.69 7.47 9.54
C PHE A 224 -5.73 7.61 8.43
N SER A 225 -6.93 8.04 8.80
CA SER A 225 -8.05 8.26 7.89
C SER A 225 -8.57 9.69 7.94
N CYS A 226 -7.81 10.58 8.56
CA CYS A 226 -8.08 12.01 8.62
C CYS A 226 -6.79 12.81 8.61
N GLY A 227 -6.88 14.07 8.21
CA GLY A 227 -5.73 14.96 8.22
C GLY A 227 -6.06 16.35 7.70
N SER A 228 -5.03 17.19 7.62
CA SER A 228 -5.16 18.54 7.08
C SER A 228 -3.90 18.95 6.33
N GLY A 229 -4.08 19.76 5.29
CA GLY A 229 -3.01 20.33 4.51
C GLY A 229 -3.56 21.21 3.40
N ALA A 230 -2.73 22.11 2.86
CA ALA A 230 -3.12 23.04 1.79
C ALA A 230 -4.43 23.84 2.08
N GLY A 231 -4.75 24.10 3.35
CA GLY A 231 -5.95 24.81 3.77
C GLY A 231 -7.24 23.96 3.81
N HIS A 232 -7.14 22.65 3.62
CA HIS A 232 -8.27 21.72 3.68
C HIS A 232 -8.14 20.75 4.84
N THR A 233 -9.27 20.25 5.33
CA THR A 233 -9.37 19.17 6.30
C THR A 233 -10.11 18.00 5.67
N PHE A 234 -9.55 16.81 5.82
CA PHE A 234 -10.09 15.56 5.29
C PHE A 234 -10.43 14.63 6.44
N ASN A 235 -11.54 13.90 6.34
CA ASN A 235 -11.96 13.00 7.41
C ASN A 235 -12.81 11.86 6.83
N PHE A 236 -12.27 10.64 6.87
CA PHE A 236 -12.90 9.42 6.38
C PHE A 236 -12.93 8.34 7.49
N PRO A 237 -13.61 8.61 8.63
CA PRO A 237 -13.54 7.72 9.79
C PRO A 237 -14.04 6.30 9.49
N ALA A 238 -15.01 6.16 8.60
CA ALA A 238 -15.57 4.85 8.23
C ALA A 238 -14.52 3.89 7.66
N LEU A 239 -13.55 4.39 6.87
CA LEU A 239 -12.45 3.55 6.36
C LEU A 239 -11.54 3.08 7.50
N GLY A 240 -11.16 3.99 8.41
CA GLY A 240 -10.34 3.63 9.55
C GLY A 240 -11.07 2.69 10.52
N ASP A 241 -12.39 2.86 10.72
CA ASP A 241 -13.22 1.95 11.53
C ASP A 241 -13.29 0.56 10.92
N GLN A 242 -13.49 0.47 9.61
CA GLN A 242 -13.51 -0.80 8.88
C GLN A 242 -12.16 -1.51 8.98
N PHE A 243 -11.06 -0.81 8.77
CA PHE A 243 -9.73 -1.40 8.90
C PHE A 243 -9.48 -1.91 10.33
N ALA A 244 -9.72 -1.08 11.34
CA ALA A 244 -9.56 -1.48 12.74
C ALA A 244 -10.43 -2.71 13.10
N SER A 245 -11.62 -2.82 12.51
CA SER A 245 -12.50 -3.98 12.70
C SER A 245 -11.91 -5.26 12.09
N VAL A 246 -11.30 -5.19 10.91
CA VAL A 246 -10.61 -6.32 10.28
C VAL A 246 -9.42 -6.76 11.14
N VAL A 247 -8.63 -5.81 11.63
CA VAL A 247 -7.51 -6.12 12.54
C VAL A 247 -8.02 -6.83 13.79
N ALA A 248 -9.01 -6.25 14.45
CA ALA A 248 -9.57 -6.81 15.69
C ALA A 248 -10.17 -8.22 15.50
N ALA A 249 -10.67 -8.53 14.30
CA ALA A 249 -11.23 -9.84 14.00
C ALA A 249 -10.15 -10.94 13.81
N PHE A 250 -8.95 -10.61 13.31
CA PHE A 250 -8.02 -11.61 12.82
C PHE A 250 -6.61 -11.50 13.41
N SER A 251 -6.24 -10.37 14.00
CA SER A 251 -4.87 -10.10 14.43
C SER A 251 -4.81 -9.73 15.92
N PRO A 252 -3.75 -10.11 16.62
CA PRO A 252 -3.50 -9.65 18.00
C PRO A 252 -2.86 -8.25 18.06
N LEU A 253 -2.58 -7.62 16.91
CA LEU A 253 -1.98 -6.29 16.89
C LEU A 253 -2.91 -5.23 17.47
N ASN A 254 -2.33 -4.32 18.24
CA ASN A 254 -3.03 -3.10 18.62
C ASN A 254 -3.06 -2.13 17.44
N VAL A 255 -4.12 -1.34 17.40
CA VAL A 255 -4.27 -0.28 16.39
C VAL A 255 -4.34 1.05 17.10
N THR A 256 -3.48 1.98 16.69
CA THR A 256 -3.62 3.40 17.02
C THR A 256 -4.29 4.10 15.85
N ARG A 257 -5.25 4.95 16.15
CA ARG A 257 -5.95 5.74 15.13
C ARG A 257 -5.62 7.22 15.29
N GLY A 258 -5.34 7.88 14.20
CA GLY A 258 -4.94 9.27 14.21
C GLY A 258 -5.29 10.03 12.95
N CYS A 259 -4.85 11.28 12.94
CA CYS A 259 -4.88 12.13 11.75
C CYS A 259 -3.45 12.45 11.36
N LEU A 260 -3.14 12.27 10.08
CA LEU A 260 -1.84 12.59 9.48
C LEU A 260 -2.02 13.74 8.49
N GLY A 261 -1.00 14.56 8.34
CA GLY A 261 -1.03 15.65 7.38
C GLY A 261 -0.64 15.24 5.97
N GLN A 262 -0.03 16.16 5.25
CA GLN A 262 0.49 15.96 3.89
C GLN A 262 1.85 15.25 3.96
N ASN A 263 1.86 13.99 4.36
CA ASN A 263 3.09 13.24 4.64
C ASN A 263 3.29 12.02 3.73
N SER A 264 2.29 11.62 2.94
CA SER A 264 2.40 10.54 1.98
C SER A 264 1.33 10.60 0.88
N ASP A 265 1.33 9.63 0.00
CA ASP A 265 0.59 9.55 -1.26
C ASP A 265 -0.93 9.58 -1.12
N HIS A 266 -1.49 9.07 0.01
CA HIS A 266 -2.92 9.18 0.33
C HIS A 266 -3.44 10.61 0.25
N PHE A 267 -2.59 11.58 0.57
CA PHE A 267 -2.99 12.99 0.60
C PHE A 267 -3.40 13.48 -0.79
N ALA A 268 -2.71 13.04 -1.84
CA ALA A 268 -3.08 13.37 -3.22
C ALA A 268 -4.46 12.78 -3.62
N MET A 269 -4.82 11.62 -3.06
CA MET A 269 -6.16 11.04 -3.25
C MET A 269 -7.22 11.88 -2.54
N TRP A 270 -6.96 12.35 -1.32
CA TRP A 270 -7.86 13.27 -0.61
C TRP A 270 -8.07 14.58 -1.38
N GLU A 271 -7.01 15.17 -1.95
CA GLU A 271 -7.11 16.42 -2.75
C GLU A 271 -8.08 16.30 -3.93
N ILE A 272 -8.23 15.12 -4.51
CA ILE A 272 -9.17 14.87 -5.59
C ILE A 272 -10.55 14.38 -5.13
N GLY A 273 -10.77 14.24 -3.81
CA GLY A 273 -12.04 13.84 -3.21
C GLY A 273 -12.24 12.32 -3.13
N VAL A 274 -11.19 11.52 -3.26
CA VAL A 274 -11.23 10.06 -3.09
C VAL A 274 -11.02 9.73 -1.62
N PRO A 275 -11.93 8.94 -0.99
CA PRO A 275 -11.69 8.42 0.35
C PRO A 275 -10.41 7.59 0.38
N ALA A 276 -9.49 7.93 1.28
CA ALA A 276 -8.24 7.19 1.42
C ALA A 276 -7.88 6.95 2.88
N VAL A 277 -7.12 5.91 3.12
CA VAL A 277 -6.48 5.60 4.39
C VAL A 277 -5.01 5.28 4.14
N VAL A 278 -4.16 5.77 5.02
CA VAL A 278 -2.77 5.36 5.09
C VAL A 278 -2.55 4.60 6.39
N TYR A 279 -1.69 3.62 6.38
CA TYR A 279 -1.25 2.95 7.58
C TYR A 279 0.28 2.80 7.58
N SER A 280 0.84 2.75 8.77
CA SER A 280 2.27 2.56 8.96
C SER A 280 2.56 1.80 10.25
N GLU A 281 3.80 1.42 10.45
CA GLU A 281 4.30 0.99 11.74
C GLU A 281 3.98 2.00 12.84
N HIS A 282 3.94 1.55 14.10
CA HIS A 282 3.61 2.46 15.20
C HIS A 282 4.74 3.45 15.47
N ASN A 283 4.39 4.75 15.50
CA ASN A 283 5.30 5.85 15.74
C ASN A 283 6.47 5.94 14.73
N PRO A 284 6.20 5.94 13.42
CA PRO A 284 7.22 5.83 12.37
C PRO A 284 8.30 6.93 12.48
N PHE A 285 7.92 8.13 12.91
CA PHE A 285 8.87 9.25 13.10
C PHE A 285 9.90 9.03 14.23
N ALA A 286 9.71 8.03 15.08
CA ALA A 286 10.70 7.63 16.08
C ALA A 286 11.63 6.51 15.59
N ASN A 287 11.38 5.95 14.41
CA ASN A 287 12.23 4.95 13.79
C ASN A 287 13.63 5.54 13.57
N PRO A 288 14.69 4.94 14.15
CA PRO A 288 16.03 5.49 14.02
C PRO A 288 16.73 5.16 12.71
N HIS A 289 16.12 4.34 11.87
CA HIS A 289 16.77 3.70 10.74
C HIS A 289 16.32 4.26 9.39
N PHE A 290 15.07 4.69 9.27
CA PHE A 290 14.60 5.21 8.00
C PHE A 290 15.07 6.66 7.76
N ASP A 291 15.15 7.04 6.48
CA ASP A 291 15.26 8.42 5.97
C ASP A 291 16.55 9.19 6.34
N ARG A 292 17.06 9.12 7.56
CA ARG A 292 18.03 10.12 8.04
C ARG A 292 19.44 9.61 8.30
N SER A 293 19.61 8.31 8.38
CA SER A 293 20.87 7.71 8.84
C SER A 293 21.60 6.88 7.78
N GLY A 294 21.08 6.77 6.56
CA GLY A 294 21.60 5.84 5.55
C GLY A 294 21.55 4.38 5.98
N GLY A 295 20.70 4.08 6.97
CA GLY A 295 20.62 2.79 7.62
C GLY A 295 19.33 2.02 7.36
N ASP A 296 18.50 2.49 6.43
CA ASP A 296 17.27 1.80 6.06
C ASP A 296 17.58 0.61 5.15
N THR A 297 17.95 -0.50 5.81
CA THR A 297 18.38 -1.74 5.16
C THR A 297 17.53 -2.92 5.61
N PHE A 298 17.50 -3.97 4.81
CA PHE A 298 16.73 -5.20 5.09
C PHE A 298 17.02 -5.79 6.48
N GLU A 299 18.28 -5.72 6.95
CA GLU A 299 18.69 -6.26 8.25
C GLU A 299 18.04 -5.54 9.45
N ARG A 300 17.42 -4.39 9.21
CA ARG A 300 16.70 -3.60 10.21
C ARG A 300 15.21 -3.92 10.29
N ILE A 301 14.71 -4.67 9.33
CA ILE A 301 13.30 -5.03 9.26
C ILE A 301 13.00 -6.18 10.23
N ASP A 302 12.03 -5.98 11.11
CA ASP A 302 11.36 -7.07 11.84
C ASP A 302 10.36 -7.75 10.89
N THR A 303 10.82 -8.78 10.20
CA THR A 303 10.01 -9.49 9.20
C THR A 303 8.75 -10.12 9.79
N SER A 304 8.78 -10.53 11.06
CA SER A 304 7.60 -11.07 11.75
C SER A 304 6.56 -9.99 11.97
N TYR A 305 6.99 -8.79 12.32
CA TYR A 305 6.11 -7.64 12.50
C TYR A 305 5.53 -7.19 11.16
N LEU A 306 6.34 -7.06 10.10
CA LEU A 306 5.88 -6.78 8.74
C LEU A 306 4.78 -7.74 8.30
N ILE A 307 4.99 -9.05 8.44
CA ILE A 307 3.97 -10.06 8.08
C ILE A 307 2.70 -9.90 8.93
N SER A 308 2.85 -9.54 10.21
CA SER A 308 1.71 -9.35 11.10
C SER A 308 0.84 -8.13 10.72
N ILE A 309 1.42 -7.10 10.10
CA ILE A 309 0.70 -5.95 9.52
C ILE A 309 0.15 -6.31 8.14
N ALA A 310 0.94 -6.95 7.28
CA ALA A 310 0.55 -7.29 5.91
C ALA A 310 -0.75 -8.10 5.85
N ARG A 311 -0.91 -9.09 6.71
CA ARG A 311 -2.10 -9.97 6.72
C ARG A 311 -3.42 -9.23 6.88
N PRO A 312 -3.65 -8.44 7.95
CA PRO A 312 -4.89 -7.69 8.09
C PRO A 312 -5.02 -6.55 7.06
N ALA A 313 -3.92 -5.96 6.60
CA ALA A 313 -3.93 -4.93 5.58
C ALA A 313 -4.44 -5.48 4.25
N ILE A 314 -3.92 -6.61 3.78
CA ILE A 314 -4.36 -7.26 2.55
C ILE A 314 -5.83 -7.74 2.66
N ALA A 315 -6.24 -8.27 3.82
CA ALA A 315 -7.64 -8.62 4.05
C ALA A 315 -8.57 -7.38 3.99
N PHE A 316 -8.16 -6.26 4.56
CA PHE A 316 -8.89 -5.00 4.45
C PHE A 316 -8.95 -4.48 3.01
N GLN A 317 -7.85 -4.53 2.27
CA GLN A 317 -7.82 -4.17 0.85
C GLN A 317 -8.75 -5.05 0.03
N ALA A 318 -8.87 -6.35 0.36
CA ALA A 318 -9.82 -7.26 -0.28
C ALA A 318 -11.28 -6.86 -0.02
N ALA A 319 -11.60 -6.37 1.19
CA ALA A 319 -12.93 -5.82 1.49
C ALA A 319 -13.23 -4.60 0.61
N LEU A 320 -12.27 -3.70 0.43
CA LEU A 320 -12.42 -2.50 -0.41
C LEU A 320 -12.49 -2.84 -1.92
N ALA A 321 -11.83 -3.92 -2.35
CA ALA A 321 -11.94 -4.45 -3.71
C ALA A 321 -13.29 -5.16 -3.97
N GLY A 322 -14.13 -5.28 -2.94
CA GLY A 322 -15.44 -5.90 -3.01
C GLY A 322 -15.38 -7.41 -3.15
N LEU A 323 -14.50 -8.07 -2.38
CA LEU A 323 -14.36 -9.53 -2.35
C LEU A 323 -15.68 -10.19 -1.95
N GLN A 324 -16.15 -11.11 -2.79
CA GLN A 324 -17.38 -11.86 -2.57
C GLN A 324 -17.09 -13.24 -1.94
N PRO A 325 -18.04 -13.79 -1.15
CA PRO A 325 -17.98 -15.17 -0.70
C PRO A 325 -17.82 -16.13 -1.88
N ARG A 326 -17.23 -17.31 -1.63
CA ARG A 326 -17.23 -18.39 -2.64
C ARG A 326 -18.64 -18.79 -3.00
N SER A 327 -18.86 -19.07 -4.28
CA SER A 327 -20.13 -19.66 -4.70
C SER A 327 -20.29 -21.04 -4.04
N PRO A 328 -21.50 -21.39 -3.55
CA PRO A 328 -21.76 -22.75 -3.04
C PRO A 328 -21.48 -23.88 -4.07
N THR A 329 -21.38 -23.53 -5.35
CA THR A 329 -21.08 -24.46 -6.44
C THR A 329 -19.58 -24.54 -6.74
N ASP A 330 -18.75 -23.74 -6.08
CA ASP A 330 -17.29 -23.77 -6.25
C ASP A 330 -16.71 -25.07 -5.68
N PRO A 331 -15.98 -25.88 -6.48
CA PRO A 331 -15.37 -27.12 -6.00
C PRO A 331 -14.41 -26.92 -4.83
N ALA A 332 -13.80 -25.74 -4.69
CA ALA A 332 -12.89 -25.39 -3.60
C ALA A 332 -13.63 -24.93 -2.31
N ALA A 333 -14.97 -24.86 -2.34
CA ALA A 333 -15.80 -24.54 -1.18
C ALA A 333 -16.18 -25.79 -0.35
N ARG A 334 -15.68 -26.98 -0.70
CA ARG A 334 -15.98 -28.26 -0.02
C ARG A 334 -14.82 -28.79 0.79
#